data_6b1573753852374234042d550d47c5c5
#
_entry.id   6b1573753852374234042d550d47c5c5
#
_cell.length_a   1.000
_cell.length_b   1.000
_cell.length_c   1.000
_cell.angle_alpha   90.00
_cell.angle_beta   90.00
_cell.angle_gamma   90.00
#
_symmetry.space_group_name_H-M   'P 1'
#
loop_
_entity.id
_entity.type
_entity.pdbx_description
1 polymer ?
#
loop_
_entity_poly.entity_id
_entity_poly.type
_entity_poly.pdbx_seq_one_letter_code
_entity_poly.pdbx_strand_id
1 'polypeptide(L)'
;MDIDRLRQEIEADEGNVGEIYLDHLKLPTLGIGHLIKKTDPEYGLPVGTPVSRKRVNTYFNEDIQGTIEDCEKLYKDFYKLPEEVKLILCNMMYNLGYTRLSKFSKLKTAINKGDWEKASLEMKDSKWYKQVPNRAERLVKRMKAIGV
;
A
#
# COMPACT_ATOMS: atom_id res chain seq x y z
N MET A 1 4.98 -7.91 -13.21
CA MET A 1 4.41 -8.12 -11.85
C MET A 1 3.00 -8.67 -11.97
N ASP A 2 2.67 -9.61 -11.11
CA ASP A 2 1.33 -10.20 -11.07
C ASP A 2 0.33 -9.22 -10.45
N ILE A 3 -0.33 -8.45 -11.28
CA ILE A 3 -1.27 -7.39 -10.88
C ILE A 3 -2.50 -7.99 -10.18
N ASP A 4 -2.99 -9.15 -10.63
CA ASP A 4 -4.15 -9.78 -10.00
C ASP A 4 -3.84 -10.19 -8.56
N ARG A 5 -2.66 -10.77 -8.32
CA ARG A 5 -2.21 -11.10 -6.98
C ARG A 5 -2.08 -9.85 -6.11
N LEU A 6 -1.48 -8.77 -6.65
CA LEU A 6 -1.35 -7.52 -5.93
C LEU A 6 -2.72 -6.98 -5.52
N ARG A 7 -3.69 -6.98 -6.43
CA ARG A 7 -5.06 -6.52 -6.15
C ARG A 7 -5.71 -7.35 -5.05
N GLN A 8 -5.60 -8.66 -5.12
CA GLN A 8 -6.17 -9.56 -4.11
C GLN A 8 -5.57 -9.32 -2.73
N GLU A 9 -4.25 -9.17 -2.64
CA GLU A 9 -3.55 -8.93 -1.38
C GLU A 9 -3.93 -7.59 -0.77
N ILE A 10 -3.97 -6.53 -1.56
CA ILE A 10 -4.33 -5.20 -1.07
C ILE A 10 -5.81 -5.17 -0.64
N GLU A 11 -6.72 -5.75 -1.41
CA GLU A 11 -8.14 -5.80 -1.05
C GLU A 11 -8.35 -6.56 0.26
N ALA A 12 -7.62 -7.66 0.46
CA ALA A 12 -7.68 -8.43 1.70
C ALA A 12 -7.24 -7.59 2.91
N ASP A 13 -6.25 -6.73 2.72
CA ASP A 13 -5.73 -5.88 3.80
C ASP A 13 -6.58 -4.63 4.04
N GLU A 14 -7.10 -4.00 2.98
CA GLU A 14 -7.85 -2.74 3.09
C GLU A 14 -9.35 -2.93 3.32
N GLY A 15 -9.89 -4.08 2.94
CA GLY A 15 -11.33 -4.30 2.91
C GLY A 15 -11.96 -3.70 1.66
N ASN A 16 -13.28 -3.89 1.52
CA ASN A 16 -14.05 -3.37 0.40
C ASN A 16 -15.41 -2.92 0.92
N VAL A 17 -15.59 -1.62 1.12
CA VAL A 17 -16.77 -1.02 1.72
C VAL A 17 -17.56 -0.28 0.66
N GLY A 18 -18.84 -0.63 0.50
CA GLY A 18 -19.72 -0.04 -0.53
C GLY A 18 -20.36 1.28 -0.16
N GLU A 19 -19.77 2.01 0.77
CA GLU A 19 -20.25 3.31 1.22
C GLU A 19 -19.10 4.14 1.78
N ILE A 20 -19.34 5.45 1.92
CA ILE A 20 -18.38 6.35 2.55
C ILE A 20 -18.31 6.04 4.05
N TYR A 21 -17.10 5.88 4.56
CA TYR A 21 -16.83 5.61 5.97
C TYR A 21 -15.62 6.41 6.43
N LEU A 22 -15.43 6.46 7.75
CA LEU A 22 -14.22 7.07 8.33
C LEU A 22 -13.20 5.97 8.60
N ASP A 23 -11.95 6.19 8.17
CA ASP A 23 -10.86 5.27 8.49
C ASP A 23 -10.41 5.41 9.95
N HIS A 24 -9.35 4.69 10.35
CA HIS A 24 -8.83 4.73 11.73
C HIS A 24 -8.31 6.13 12.13
N LEU A 25 -8.00 6.99 11.16
CA LEU A 25 -7.62 8.38 11.40
C LEU A 25 -8.81 9.33 11.29
N LYS A 26 -10.03 8.79 11.15
CA LYS A 26 -11.28 9.54 10.97
C LYS A 26 -11.32 10.37 9.69
N LEU A 27 -10.65 9.88 8.64
CA LEU A 27 -10.66 10.52 7.33
C LEU A 27 -11.70 9.86 6.42
N PRO A 28 -12.46 10.64 5.62
CA PRO A 28 -13.44 10.09 4.69
C PRO A 28 -12.79 9.17 3.67
N THR A 29 -13.31 7.96 3.56
CA THR A 29 -12.75 6.87 2.77
C THR A 29 -13.89 6.10 2.11
N LEU A 30 -13.63 5.43 1.01
CA LEU A 30 -14.60 4.56 0.35
C LEU A 30 -13.91 3.32 -0.25
N GLY A 31 -14.68 2.29 -0.49
CA GLY A 31 -14.25 1.11 -1.24
C GLY A 31 -13.06 0.39 -0.63
N ILE A 32 -11.99 0.30 -1.39
CA ILE A 32 -10.78 -0.44 -1.02
C ILE A 32 -9.72 0.57 -0.55
N GLY A 33 -9.97 1.15 0.62
CA GLY A 33 -9.04 2.11 1.23
C GLY A 33 -8.80 3.39 0.44
N HIS A 34 -9.73 3.79 -0.43
CA HIS A 34 -9.58 5.02 -1.21
C HIS A 34 -9.87 6.24 -0.32
N LEU A 35 -8.83 7.01 -0.01
CA LEU A 35 -8.97 8.27 0.71
C LEU A 35 -9.60 9.33 -0.22
N ILE A 36 -10.75 9.87 0.17
CA ILE A 36 -11.49 10.82 -0.66
C ILE A 36 -10.73 12.15 -0.71
N LYS A 37 -10.42 12.60 -1.92
CA LYS A 37 -9.70 13.86 -2.18
C LYS A 37 -10.67 14.98 -2.48
N LYS A 38 -10.21 16.23 -2.32
CA LYS A 38 -11.01 17.43 -2.64
C LYS A 38 -11.47 17.44 -4.11
N THR A 39 -10.74 16.80 -5.00
CA THR A 39 -11.04 16.71 -6.42
C THR A 39 -12.02 15.58 -6.76
N ASP A 40 -12.32 14.69 -5.80
CA ASP A 40 -13.24 13.58 -6.05
C ASP A 40 -14.70 14.05 -5.91
N PRO A 41 -15.62 13.55 -6.76
CA PRO A 41 -17.04 13.89 -6.67
C PRO A 41 -17.66 13.58 -5.32
N GLU A 42 -17.14 12.58 -4.61
CA GLU A 42 -17.63 12.15 -3.30
C GLU A 42 -17.20 13.08 -2.15
N TYR A 43 -16.32 14.04 -2.43
CA TYR A 43 -15.85 14.95 -1.38
C TYR A 43 -17.00 15.76 -0.78
N GLY A 44 -17.08 15.73 0.54
CA GLY A 44 -18.13 16.46 1.27
C GLY A 44 -19.44 15.71 1.42
N LEU A 45 -19.61 14.54 0.78
CA LEU A 45 -20.80 13.72 1.00
C LEU A 45 -20.76 13.06 2.38
N PRO A 46 -21.94 12.84 3.02
CA PRO A 46 -21.96 12.31 4.37
C PRO A 46 -21.51 10.84 4.43
N VAL A 47 -20.98 10.45 5.60
CA VAL A 47 -20.70 9.06 5.93
C VAL A 47 -21.97 8.24 5.73
N GLY A 48 -21.84 7.04 5.14
CA GLY A 48 -22.96 6.17 4.81
C GLY A 48 -23.50 6.36 3.39
N THR A 49 -23.05 7.41 2.67
CA THR A 49 -23.45 7.59 1.27
C THR A 49 -23.00 6.36 0.44
N PRO A 50 -23.95 5.68 -0.25
CA PRO A 50 -23.59 4.50 -1.04
C PRO A 50 -22.66 4.84 -2.21
N VAL A 51 -21.71 3.93 -2.48
CA VAL A 51 -20.81 4.03 -3.64
C VAL A 51 -20.95 2.73 -4.43
N SER A 52 -21.20 2.82 -5.73
CA SER A 52 -21.38 1.65 -6.57
C SER A 52 -20.12 0.80 -6.66
N ARG A 53 -20.29 -0.50 -6.90
CA ARG A 53 -19.18 -1.43 -7.14
C ARG A 53 -18.32 -0.97 -8.32
N LYS A 54 -18.95 -0.48 -9.37
CA LYS A 54 -18.25 0.05 -10.55
C LYS A 54 -17.35 1.24 -10.18
N ARG A 55 -17.86 2.14 -9.35
CA ARG A 55 -17.09 3.31 -8.90
C ARG A 55 -15.92 2.90 -8.02
N VAL A 56 -16.14 1.99 -7.10
CA VAL A 56 -15.08 1.42 -6.25
C VAL A 56 -13.97 0.80 -7.11
N ASN A 57 -14.34 0.02 -8.12
CA ASN A 57 -13.36 -0.62 -9.01
C ASN A 57 -12.57 0.40 -9.84
N THR A 58 -13.22 1.47 -10.28
CA THR A 58 -12.54 2.55 -11.00
C THR A 58 -11.46 3.19 -10.14
N TYR A 59 -11.81 3.55 -8.91
CA TYR A 59 -10.83 4.11 -7.97
C TYR A 59 -9.71 3.12 -7.66
N PHE A 60 -10.05 1.85 -7.45
CA PHE A 60 -9.05 0.85 -7.13
C PHE A 60 -8.03 0.68 -8.25
N ASN A 61 -8.50 0.65 -9.50
CA ASN A 61 -7.62 0.57 -10.66
C ASN A 61 -6.67 1.77 -10.74
N GLU A 62 -7.19 2.97 -10.52
CA GLU A 62 -6.39 4.20 -10.50
C GLU A 62 -5.38 4.20 -9.37
N ASP A 63 -5.82 3.81 -8.18
CA ASP A 63 -4.98 3.79 -6.98
C ASP A 63 -3.86 2.76 -7.09
N ILE A 64 -4.13 1.59 -7.66
CA ILE A 64 -3.10 0.57 -7.92
C ILE A 64 -2.08 1.08 -8.94
N GLN A 65 -2.54 1.71 -10.02
CA GLN A 65 -1.63 2.26 -11.03
C GLN A 65 -0.74 3.35 -10.44
N GLY A 66 -1.32 4.26 -9.66
CA GLY A 66 -0.56 5.31 -8.97
C GLY A 66 0.45 4.74 -7.97
N THR A 67 0.07 3.68 -7.27
CA THR A 67 0.95 2.99 -6.32
C THR A 67 2.17 2.39 -7.01
N ILE A 68 1.97 1.73 -8.14
CA ILE A 68 3.07 1.15 -8.92
C ILE A 68 4.00 2.26 -9.43
N GLU A 69 3.45 3.33 -9.97
CA GLU A 69 4.22 4.47 -10.44
C GLU A 69 5.05 5.12 -9.32
N ASP A 70 4.48 5.24 -8.14
CA ASP A 70 5.19 5.78 -6.97
C ASP A 70 6.35 4.87 -6.54
N CYS A 71 6.17 3.56 -6.59
CA CYS A 71 7.26 2.61 -6.31
C CYS A 71 8.37 2.71 -7.35
N GLU A 72 8.02 2.89 -8.62
CA GLU A 72 9.01 3.07 -9.69
C GLU A 72 9.85 4.34 -9.49
N LYS A 73 9.23 5.40 -8.98
CA LYS A 73 9.94 6.65 -8.66
C LYS A 73 10.85 6.49 -7.44
N LEU A 74 10.39 5.75 -6.44
CA LEU A 74 11.10 5.65 -5.17
C LEU A 74 12.29 4.70 -5.22
N TYR A 75 12.13 3.55 -5.89
CA TYR A 75 13.15 2.48 -5.88
C TYR A 75 13.81 2.35 -7.24
N LYS A 76 15.15 2.45 -7.26
CA LYS A 76 15.95 2.31 -8.48
C LYS A 76 15.72 0.92 -9.09
N ASP A 77 15.49 0.89 -10.40
CA ASP A 77 15.29 -0.36 -11.15
C ASP A 77 14.21 -1.26 -10.52
N PHE A 78 13.09 -0.65 -10.11
CA PHE A 78 12.00 -1.35 -9.43
C PHE A 78 11.59 -2.65 -10.15
N TYR A 79 11.49 -2.62 -11.48
CA TYR A 79 11.07 -3.78 -12.27
C TYR A 79 12.05 -4.97 -12.20
N LYS A 80 13.30 -4.71 -11.84
CA LYS A 80 14.33 -5.77 -11.72
C LYS A 80 14.32 -6.43 -10.35
N LEU A 81 13.58 -5.90 -9.40
CA LEU A 81 13.47 -6.49 -8.07
C LEU A 81 12.74 -7.85 -8.14
N PRO A 82 13.02 -8.76 -7.21
CA PRO A 82 12.24 -10.00 -7.11
C PRO A 82 10.74 -9.71 -7.01
N GLU A 83 9.92 -10.58 -7.59
CA GLU A 83 8.46 -10.41 -7.61
C GLU A 83 7.89 -10.17 -6.19
N GLU A 84 8.34 -10.97 -5.23
CA GLU A 84 7.88 -10.86 -3.85
C GLU A 84 8.19 -9.48 -3.25
N VAL A 85 9.39 -8.94 -3.54
CA VAL A 85 9.78 -7.59 -3.08
C VAL A 85 8.87 -6.53 -3.69
N LYS A 86 8.58 -6.64 -4.97
CA LYS A 86 7.68 -5.69 -5.65
C LYS A 86 6.30 -5.68 -5.02
N LEU A 87 5.75 -6.85 -4.75
CA LEU A 87 4.44 -6.99 -4.11
C LEU A 87 4.42 -6.37 -2.71
N ILE A 88 5.45 -6.64 -1.92
CA ILE A 88 5.58 -6.08 -0.56
C ILE A 88 5.64 -4.56 -0.60
N LEU A 89 6.49 -4.00 -1.46
CA LEU A 89 6.67 -2.55 -1.55
C LEU A 89 5.41 -1.85 -2.05
N CYS A 90 4.70 -2.43 -3.00
CA CYS A 90 3.42 -1.90 -3.46
C CYS A 90 2.36 -1.94 -2.35
N ASN A 91 2.32 -2.99 -1.55
CA ASN A 91 1.39 -3.09 -0.43
C ASN A 91 1.67 -1.98 0.60
N MET A 92 2.95 -1.78 0.95
CA MET A 92 3.36 -0.69 1.84
C MET A 92 3.03 0.69 1.25
N MET A 93 3.32 0.89 -0.04
CA MET A 93 3.07 2.16 -0.72
C MET A 93 1.58 2.50 -0.75
N TYR A 94 0.71 1.52 -1.01
CA TYR A 94 -0.73 1.73 -0.99
C TYR A 94 -1.21 2.17 0.40
N ASN A 95 -0.66 1.55 1.44
CA ASN A 95 -1.02 1.84 2.83
C ASN A 95 -0.47 3.19 3.31
N LEU A 96 0.78 3.49 3.02
CA LEU A 96 1.50 4.65 3.56
C LEU A 96 1.41 5.89 2.67
N GLY A 97 1.39 5.71 1.36
CA GLY A 97 1.58 6.80 0.40
C GLY A 97 3.04 7.16 0.20
N TYR A 98 3.31 7.89 -0.88
CA TYR A 98 4.68 8.23 -1.30
C TYR A 98 5.45 9.02 -0.24
N THR A 99 4.84 10.08 0.30
CA THR A 99 5.51 10.96 1.25
C THR A 99 6.01 10.21 2.48
N ARG A 100 5.17 9.34 3.05
CA ARG A 100 5.52 8.57 4.24
C ARG A 100 6.56 7.49 3.94
N LEU A 101 6.35 6.71 2.87
CA LEU A 101 7.27 5.61 2.53
C LEU A 101 8.63 6.14 2.09
N SER A 102 8.69 7.30 1.44
CA SER A 102 9.95 7.93 1.03
C SER A 102 10.86 8.27 2.20
N LYS A 103 10.31 8.41 3.41
CA LYS A 103 11.08 8.71 4.62
C LYS A 103 11.75 7.47 5.22
N PHE A 104 11.43 6.28 4.73
CA PHE A 104 12.09 5.03 5.13
C PHE A 104 13.44 4.90 4.39
N SER A 105 14.38 5.80 4.70
CA SER A 105 15.65 5.92 3.97
C SER A 105 16.54 4.69 4.11
N LYS A 106 16.59 4.10 5.29
CA LYS A 106 17.39 2.87 5.54
C LYS A 106 16.79 1.67 4.82
N LEU A 107 15.47 1.58 4.74
CA LEU A 107 14.78 0.55 3.95
C LEU A 107 15.16 0.73 2.47
N LYS A 108 15.07 1.92 1.94
CA LYS A 108 15.43 2.21 0.55
C LYS A 108 16.86 1.77 0.24
N THR A 109 17.80 2.08 1.12
CA THR A 109 19.20 1.67 0.96
C THR A 109 19.31 0.14 0.93
N ALA A 110 18.65 -0.57 1.82
CA ALA A 110 18.67 -2.03 1.87
C ALA A 110 18.07 -2.64 0.59
N ILE A 111 16.95 -2.12 0.12
CA ILE A 111 16.30 -2.57 -1.12
C ILE A 111 17.25 -2.38 -2.32
N ASN A 112 17.86 -1.21 -2.43
CA ASN A 112 18.77 -0.91 -3.54
C ASN A 112 20.02 -1.80 -3.55
N LYS A 113 20.42 -2.30 -2.38
CA LYS A 113 21.56 -3.23 -2.23
C LYS A 113 21.16 -4.69 -2.38
N GLY A 114 19.87 -5.01 -2.40
CA GLY A 114 19.39 -6.37 -2.37
C GLY A 114 19.62 -7.08 -1.03
N ASP A 115 19.69 -6.33 0.05
CA ASP A 115 19.85 -6.86 1.40
C ASP A 115 18.47 -7.03 2.06
N TRP A 116 17.86 -8.18 1.80
CA TRP A 116 16.47 -8.42 2.20
C TRP A 116 16.32 -8.61 3.71
N GLU A 117 17.32 -9.18 4.36
CA GLU A 117 17.31 -9.30 5.82
C GLU A 117 17.36 -7.93 6.48
N LYS A 118 18.25 -7.06 6.03
CA LYS A 118 18.32 -5.67 6.52
C LYS A 118 17.02 -4.92 6.22
N ALA A 119 16.47 -5.10 5.03
CA ALA A 119 15.19 -4.50 4.66
C ALA A 119 14.08 -4.91 5.64
N SER A 120 14.00 -6.19 5.99
CA SER A 120 13.01 -6.69 6.95
C SER A 120 13.18 -6.08 8.34
N LEU A 121 14.41 -5.88 8.77
CA LEU A 121 14.70 -5.25 10.06
C LEU A 121 14.27 -3.77 10.07
N GLU A 122 14.52 -3.04 8.99
CA GLU A 122 14.12 -1.64 8.88
C GLU A 122 12.59 -1.49 8.81
N MET A 123 11.89 -2.41 8.16
CA MET A 123 10.43 -2.46 8.16
C MET A 123 9.90 -2.64 9.58
N LYS A 124 10.49 -3.55 10.34
CA LYS A 124 10.10 -3.85 11.72
C LYS A 124 10.39 -2.69 12.67
N ASP A 125 11.46 -1.94 12.43
CA ASP A 125 11.85 -0.79 13.23
C ASP A 125 11.18 0.50 12.72
N SER A 126 9.84 0.51 12.74
CA SER A 126 9.08 1.64 12.22
C SER A 126 7.78 1.86 12.98
N LYS A 127 7.25 3.08 12.92
CA LYS A 127 5.91 3.39 13.42
C LYS A 127 4.84 2.57 12.70
N TRP A 128 5.01 2.37 11.40
CA TRP A 128 4.09 1.58 10.58
C TRP A 128 3.88 0.18 11.16
N TYR A 129 4.97 -0.49 11.57
CA TYR A 129 4.91 -1.81 12.19
C TYR A 129 4.02 -1.81 13.45
N LYS A 130 4.08 -0.73 14.21
CA LYS A 130 3.27 -0.57 15.44
C LYS A 130 1.81 -0.21 15.12
N GLN A 131 1.57 0.50 14.04
CA GLN A 131 0.24 0.96 13.65
C GLN A 131 -0.61 -0.14 13.01
N VAL A 132 0.00 -0.99 12.20
CA VAL A 132 -0.67 -2.10 11.49
C VAL A 132 0.07 -3.41 11.72
N PRO A 133 0.14 -3.89 12.97
CA PRO A 133 1.07 -4.99 13.35
C PRO A 133 0.82 -6.30 12.58
N ASN A 134 -0.42 -6.68 12.35
CA ASN A 134 -0.72 -7.94 11.66
C ASN A 134 -0.29 -7.89 10.18
N ARG A 135 -0.64 -6.80 9.51
CA ARG A 135 -0.26 -6.57 8.10
C ARG A 135 1.26 -6.45 7.98
N ALA A 136 1.87 -5.64 8.83
CA ALA A 136 3.31 -5.40 8.81
C ALA A 136 4.10 -6.67 9.09
N GLU A 137 3.70 -7.46 10.08
CA GLU A 137 4.40 -8.70 10.40
C GLU A 137 4.40 -9.70 9.25
N ARG A 138 3.27 -9.82 8.56
CA ARG A 138 3.21 -10.68 7.36
C ARG A 138 4.18 -10.23 6.28
N LEU A 139 4.25 -8.93 6.03
CA LEU A 139 5.16 -8.38 5.02
C LEU A 139 6.62 -8.47 5.44
N VAL A 140 6.92 -8.26 6.72
CA VAL A 140 8.27 -8.40 7.28
C VAL A 140 8.77 -9.84 7.09
N LYS A 141 7.95 -10.83 7.43
CA LYS A 141 8.32 -12.25 7.26
C LYS A 141 8.58 -12.60 5.80
N ARG A 142 7.76 -12.09 4.90
CA ARG A 142 7.93 -12.32 3.46
C ARG A 142 9.23 -11.70 2.95
N MET A 143 9.57 -10.49 3.39
CA MET A 143 10.82 -9.83 3.02
C MET A 143 12.03 -10.59 3.52
N LYS A 144 11.99 -11.05 4.79
CA LYS A 144 13.07 -11.82 5.38
C LYS A 144 13.30 -13.16 4.66
N ALA A 145 12.23 -13.77 4.15
CA ALA A 145 12.30 -15.07 3.49
C ALA A 145 12.88 -15.02 2.06
N ILE A 146 13.07 -13.84 1.48
CA ILE A 146 13.60 -13.71 0.13
C ILE A 146 15.07 -14.11 0.11
N GLY A 147 15.43 -14.96 -0.84
CA GLY A 147 16.80 -15.46 -0.98
C GLY A 147 17.19 -16.59 -0.05
N VAL A 148 16.23 -17.10 0.71
CA VAL A 148 16.47 -18.29 1.57
C VAL A 148 16.17 -19.55 0.79
#